data_ce9308898af6998ec543548875354457
#
_entry.id   ce9308898af6998ec543548875354457
#
_cell.length_a   1.000
_cell.length_b   1.000
_cell.length_c   1.000
_cell.angle_alpha   90.00
_cell.angle_beta   90.00
_cell.angle_gamma   90.00
#
_symmetry.space_group_name_H-M   'P 1'
#
loop_
_entity.id
_entity.type
_entity.pdbx_description
1 polymer ?
#
loop_
_entity_poly.entity_id
_entity_poly.type
_entity_poly.pdbx_seq_one_letter_code
_entity_poly.pdbx_strand_id
1 'polypeptide(L)'
;DRIRWHLYPDARINSSVTRVELDNFTLHTPDIVCMMDTKQEQLARSMGTGHRVIHGVAGSGKTLILLHRCIELANNIENTKPILVVCYNITLAKKLKAQLEQHTLRLPVDVTHFHAWCYQQLNAHRRLPPRSKNFIELMENALTVAFEEGVIKSEQYSAVLIDEGHDFKPEWLRILAKMPDNKDSALLFLYDDAQSIYQKKKALDFTLSSVDIKAQGRTTILDTNYRNTRQILHFA
;
A
#
# COMPACT_ATOMS: atom_id res chain seq x y z
N ASP A 1 -28.13 -13.68 -13.57
CA ASP A 1 -27.42 -14.60 -12.64
C ASP A 1 -26.16 -15.22 -13.22
N ARG A 2 -26.18 -15.79 -14.45
CA ARG A 2 -24.97 -16.39 -15.07
C ARG A 2 -23.83 -15.38 -15.29
N ILE A 3 -24.13 -14.16 -15.68
CA ILE A 3 -23.12 -13.09 -15.87
C ILE A 3 -22.55 -12.67 -14.52
N ARG A 4 -23.36 -12.63 -13.48
CA ARG A 4 -22.96 -12.27 -12.11
C ARG A 4 -21.96 -13.25 -11.52
N TRP A 5 -22.18 -14.55 -11.69
CA TRP A 5 -21.27 -15.61 -11.23
C TRP A 5 -19.92 -15.62 -11.97
N HIS A 6 -19.90 -15.23 -13.26
CA HIS A 6 -18.66 -15.17 -14.05
C HIS A 6 -17.81 -13.94 -13.73
N LEU A 7 -18.43 -12.80 -13.38
CA LEU A 7 -17.74 -11.56 -13.07
C LEU A 7 -17.36 -11.47 -11.59
N TYR A 8 -18.14 -12.10 -10.70
CA TYR A 8 -17.98 -12.00 -9.25
C TYR A 8 -18.28 -13.35 -8.57
N PRO A 9 -17.40 -14.35 -8.69
CA PRO A 9 -17.64 -15.68 -8.12
C PRO A 9 -17.85 -15.71 -6.60
N ASP A 10 -17.31 -14.73 -5.89
CA ASP A 10 -17.40 -14.63 -4.43
C ASP A 10 -18.48 -13.67 -3.93
N ALA A 11 -19.26 -13.05 -4.80
CA ALA A 11 -20.34 -12.16 -4.41
C ALA A 11 -21.52 -12.96 -3.85
N ARG A 12 -21.49 -13.30 -2.58
CA ARG A 12 -22.63 -13.88 -1.85
C ARG A 12 -23.63 -12.78 -1.54
N ILE A 13 -24.78 -12.80 -2.20
CA ILE A 13 -25.90 -11.92 -1.87
C ILE A 13 -26.63 -12.55 -0.68
N ASN A 14 -26.82 -11.78 0.39
CA ASN A 14 -27.70 -12.19 1.46
C ASN A 14 -29.10 -12.46 0.89
N SER A 15 -29.61 -13.68 1.08
CA SER A 15 -30.78 -14.27 0.47
C SER A 15 -32.14 -13.75 0.97
N SER A 16 -32.20 -12.51 1.47
CA SER A 16 -33.45 -11.89 1.92
C SER A 16 -34.17 -11.06 0.85
N VAL A 17 -33.68 -11.00 -0.36
CA VAL A 17 -34.35 -10.35 -1.50
C VAL A 17 -35.21 -11.36 -2.23
N THR A 18 -36.51 -11.18 -2.17
CA THR A 18 -37.53 -12.02 -2.80
C THR A 18 -37.35 -12.07 -4.32
N ARG A 19 -37.56 -13.22 -4.91
CA ARG A 19 -37.29 -13.62 -6.32
C ARG A 19 -37.94 -12.74 -7.40
N VAL A 20 -38.83 -11.83 -7.07
CA VAL A 20 -39.64 -11.03 -8.00
C VAL A 20 -38.93 -9.76 -8.52
N GLU A 21 -37.86 -9.29 -7.85
CA GLU A 21 -37.17 -8.03 -8.23
C GLU A 21 -35.93 -8.24 -9.07
N LEU A 22 -35.59 -9.48 -9.43
CA LEU A 22 -34.31 -9.82 -10.08
C LEU A 22 -34.26 -9.56 -11.60
N ASP A 23 -35.39 -9.42 -12.27
CA ASP A 23 -35.41 -9.28 -13.74
C ASP A 23 -35.04 -7.87 -14.24
N ASN A 24 -34.98 -6.86 -13.35
CA ASN A 24 -34.63 -5.48 -13.69
C ASN A 24 -33.40 -4.96 -12.94
N PHE A 25 -32.57 -5.83 -12.37
CA PHE A 25 -31.42 -5.40 -11.58
C PHE A 25 -30.22 -5.10 -12.48
N THR A 26 -30.10 -3.89 -12.94
CA THR A 26 -28.84 -3.32 -13.43
C THR A 26 -27.95 -3.02 -12.22
N LEU A 27 -26.87 -3.78 -12.03
CA LEU A 27 -25.83 -3.46 -11.05
C LEU A 27 -25.26 -2.07 -11.40
N HIS A 28 -25.59 -1.08 -10.61
CA HIS A 28 -24.98 0.23 -10.74
C HIS A 28 -23.51 0.17 -10.27
N THR A 29 -22.64 0.93 -10.93
CA THR A 29 -21.22 1.07 -10.54
C THR A 29 -21.02 1.29 -9.04
N PRO A 30 -21.87 2.05 -8.33
CA PRO A 30 -21.80 2.22 -6.88
C PRO A 30 -21.91 0.91 -6.08
N ASP A 31 -22.72 -0.07 -6.53
CA ASP A 31 -22.89 -1.34 -5.79
C ASP A 31 -21.62 -2.20 -5.85
N ILE A 32 -20.94 -2.18 -7.00
CA ILE A 32 -19.68 -2.90 -7.20
C ILE A 32 -18.60 -2.28 -6.33
N VAL A 33 -18.51 -0.95 -6.29
CA VAL A 33 -17.56 -0.21 -5.46
C VAL A 33 -17.82 -0.51 -3.98
N CYS A 34 -19.05 -0.51 -3.54
CA CYS A 34 -19.42 -0.80 -2.15
C CYS A 34 -19.07 -2.24 -1.74
N MET A 35 -19.27 -3.23 -2.62
CA MET A 35 -18.91 -4.62 -2.37
C MET A 35 -17.39 -4.82 -2.31
N MET A 36 -16.64 -4.13 -3.18
CA MET A 36 -15.18 -4.13 -3.14
C MET A 36 -14.69 -3.53 -1.83
N ASP A 37 -15.23 -2.38 -1.46
CA ASP A 37 -14.86 -1.65 -0.25
C ASP A 37 -14.99 -2.55 1.00
N THR A 38 -16.10 -3.28 1.12
CA THR A 38 -16.33 -4.21 2.24
C THR A 38 -15.29 -5.34 2.30
N LYS A 39 -14.94 -5.96 1.16
CA LYS A 39 -13.93 -7.04 1.12
C LYS A 39 -12.53 -6.51 1.47
N GLN A 40 -12.18 -5.36 0.91
CA GLN A 40 -10.88 -4.73 1.15
C GLN A 40 -10.74 -4.29 2.61
N GLU A 41 -11.81 -3.75 3.19
CA GLU A 41 -11.86 -3.42 4.61
C GLU A 41 -11.69 -4.64 5.51
N GLN A 42 -12.40 -5.74 5.22
CA GLN A 42 -12.27 -7.00 5.96
C GLN A 42 -10.86 -7.55 5.90
N LEU A 43 -10.23 -7.52 4.71
CA LEU A 43 -8.84 -7.95 4.56
C LEU A 43 -7.91 -7.05 5.37
N ALA A 44 -8.06 -5.73 5.30
CA ALA A 44 -7.27 -4.79 6.07
C ALA A 44 -7.34 -5.07 7.57
N ARG A 45 -8.54 -5.29 8.11
CA ARG A 45 -8.78 -5.60 9.53
C ARG A 45 -8.24 -6.96 9.96
N SER A 46 -8.20 -7.95 9.07
CA SER A 46 -7.72 -9.31 9.37
C SER A 46 -6.19 -9.45 9.39
N MET A 47 -5.43 -8.43 8.99
CA MET A 47 -3.98 -8.54 8.80
C MET A 47 -3.20 -8.79 10.09
N GLY A 48 -3.69 -8.33 11.26
CA GLY A 48 -2.93 -8.41 12.51
C GLY A 48 -1.65 -7.57 12.49
N THR A 49 -0.68 -7.91 13.34
CA THR A 49 0.61 -7.20 13.51
C THR A 49 1.71 -7.73 12.61
N GLY A 50 2.85 -7.04 12.59
CA GLY A 50 4.06 -7.42 11.86
C GLY A 50 4.06 -7.01 10.40
N HIS A 51 5.03 -7.54 9.66
CA HIS A 51 5.17 -7.25 8.23
C HIS A 51 4.15 -8.05 7.43
N ARG A 52 3.46 -7.38 6.51
CA ARG A 52 2.48 -7.95 5.58
C ARG A 52 2.81 -7.55 4.16
N VAL A 53 2.60 -8.45 3.24
CA VAL A 53 2.80 -8.21 1.81
C VAL A 53 1.52 -8.55 1.06
N ILE A 54 1.08 -7.64 0.22
CA ILE A 54 -0.04 -7.89 -0.70
C ILE A 54 0.43 -7.56 -2.10
N HIS A 55 0.27 -8.50 -2.98
CA HIS A 55 0.58 -8.31 -4.39
C HIS A 55 -0.53 -8.86 -5.28
N GLY A 56 -0.50 -8.50 -6.54
CA GLY A 56 -1.50 -8.98 -7.48
C GLY A 56 -1.64 -8.04 -8.66
N VAL A 57 -2.65 -8.31 -9.49
CA VAL A 57 -2.87 -7.58 -10.73
C VAL A 57 -3.21 -6.10 -10.50
N ALA A 58 -2.86 -5.25 -11.47
CA ALA A 58 -3.28 -3.84 -11.45
C ALA A 58 -4.81 -3.75 -11.39
N GLY A 59 -5.34 -2.83 -10.57
CA GLY A 59 -6.78 -2.69 -10.40
C GLY A 59 -7.45 -3.68 -9.44
N SER A 60 -6.69 -4.47 -8.68
CA SER A 60 -7.21 -5.40 -7.66
C SER A 60 -7.63 -4.72 -6.34
N GLY A 61 -7.46 -3.40 -6.20
CA GLY A 61 -7.85 -2.65 -5.02
C GLY A 61 -6.79 -2.55 -3.93
N LYS A 62 -5.51 -2.80 -4.21
CA LYS A 62 -4.40 -2.70 -3.24
C LYS A 62 -4.37 -1.37 -2.49
N THR A 63 -4.47 -0.26 -3.21
CA THR A 63 -4.48 1.09 -2.62
C THR A 63 -5.66 1.31 -1.68
N LEU A 64 -6.82 0.68 -1.94
CA LEU A 64 -7.98 0.74 -1.06
C LEU A 64 -7.72 -0.03 0.25
N ILE A 65 -7.11 -1.21 0.16
CA ILE A 65 -6.68 -1.98 1.34
C ILE A 65 -5.70 -1.16 2.19
N LEU A 66 -4.74 -0.48 1.55
CA LEU A 66 -3.80 0.40 2.24
C LEU A 66 -4.54 1.52 2.99
N LEU A 67 -5.53 2.15 2.37
CA LEU A 67 -6.34 3.20 2.96
C LEU A 67 -7.07 2.69 4.22
N HIS A 68 -7.79 1.57 4.13
CA HIS A 68 -8.51 0.97 5.27
C HIS A 68 -7.53 0.57 6.38
N ARG A 69 -6.39 -0.03 6.04
CA ARG A 69 -5.36 -0.41 7.01
C ARG A 69 -4.77 0.81 7.71
N CYS A 70 -4.53 1.88 6.97
CA CYS A 70 -4.05 3.15 7.54
C CYS A 70 -5.04 3.73 8.56
N ILE A 71 -6.33 3.77 8.22
CA ILE A 71 -7.39 4.27 9.12
C ILE A 71 -7.47 3.41 10.38
N GLU A 72 -7.42 2.09 10.25
CA GLU A 72 -7.44 1.17 11.38
C GLU A 72 -6.25 1.40 12.32
N LEU A 73 -5.03 1.43 11.78
CA LEU A 73 -3.81 1.63 12.56
C LEU A 73 -3.76 3.02 13.21
N ALA A 74 -4.22 4.06 12.51
CA ALA A 74 -4.26 5.42 13.05
C ALA A 74 -5.28 5.57 14.19
N ASN A 75 -6.33 4.76 14.22
CA ASN A 75 -7.34 4.76 15.26
C ASN A 75 -7.08 3.73 16.38
N ASN A 76 -6.10 2.84 16.21
CA ASN A 76 -5.76 1.87 17.25
C ASN A 76 -5.20 2.59 18.49
N ILE A 77 -5.83 2.34 19.65
CA ILE A 77 -5.50 2.96 20.93
C ILE A 77 -4.07 2.63 21.41
N GLU A 78 -3.54 1.50 20.99
CA GLU A 78 -2.21 1.05 21.39
C GLU A 78 -1.08 1.77 20.65
N ASN A 79 -1.35 2.33 19.49
CA ASN A 79 -0.37 3.10 18.72
C ASN A 79 -0.15 4.48 19.34
N THR A 80 1.10 4.93 19.38
CA THR A 80 1.47 6.21 20.03
C THR A 80 2.25 7.14 19.12
N LYS A 81 2.82 6.61 18.03
CA LYS A 81 3.59 7.35 17.04
C LYS A 81 2.77 7.57 15.77
N PRO A 82 3.13 8.53 14.90
CA PRO A 82 2.47 8.72 13.61
C PRO A 82 2.54 7.47 12.72
N ILE A 83 1.68 7.43 11.72
CA ILE A 83 1.70 6.41 10.66
C ILE A 83 2.36 7.02 9.43
N LEU A 84 3.30 6.32 8.81
CA LEU A 84 3.89 6.73 7.54
C LEU A 84 3.23 5.98 6.38
N VAL A 85 2.71 6.73 5.40
CA VAL A 85 2.28 6.22 4.11
C VAL A 85 3.22 6.77 3.05
N VAL A 86 3.97 5.89 2.40
CA VAL A 86 4.95 6.29 1.39
C VAL A 86 4.68 5.58 0.06
N CYS A 87 4.72 6.33 -1.02
CA CYS A 87 4.67 5.83 -2.38
C CYS A 87 5.73 6.51 -3.25
N TYR A 88 6.00 5.97 -4.43
CA TYR A 88 6.95 6.57 -5.34
C TYR A 88 6.34 7.77 -6.09
N ASN A 89 5.08 7.66 -6.47
CA ASN A 89 4.39 8.62 -7.32
C ASN A 89 3.78 9.79 -6.52
N ILE A 90 4.14 11.02 -6.90
CA ILE A 90 3.66 12.26 -6.24
C ILE A 90 2.12 12.40 -6.35
N THR A 91 1.54 12.08 -7.50
CA THR A 91 0.09 12.19 -7.73
C THR A 91 -0.68 11.21 -6.86
N LEU A 92 -0.16 9.99 -6.70
CA LEU A 92 -0.73 8.98 -5.82
C LEU A 92 -0.68 9.43 -4.35
N ALA A 93 0.46 9.97 -3.90
CA ALA A 93 0.59 10.53 -2.55
C ALA A 93 -0.45 11.62 -2.27
N LYS A 94 -0.64 12.57 -3.20
CA LYS A 94 -1.65 13.62 -3.07
C LYS A 94 -3.07 13.07 -3.01
N LYS A 95 -3.39 12.07 -3.83
CA LYS A 95 -4.71 11.42 -3.83
C LYS A 95 -4.97 10.70 -2.50
N LEU A 96 -4.03 9.90 -2.01
CA LEU A 96 -4.13 9.21 -0.73
C LEU A 96 -4.30 10.19 0.43
N LYS A 97 -3.53 11.27 0.43
CA LYS A 97 -3.64 12.33 1.44
C LYS A 97 -5.04 12.93 1.46
N ALA A 98 -5.57 13.34 0.30
CA ALA A 98 -6.91 13.90 0.19
C ALA A 98 -8.02 12.94 0.63
N GLN A 99 -7.85 11.64 0.40
CA GLN A 99 -8.78 10.61 0.88
C GLN A 99 -8.72 10.46 2.41
N LEU A 100 -7.52 10.41 2.99
CA LEU A 100 -7.34 10.27 4.44
C LEU A 100 -7.81 11.51 5.21
N GLU A 101 -7.68 12.71 4.64
CA GLU A 101 -8.18 13.97 5.24
C GLU A 101 -9.71 14.00 5.40
N GLN A 102 -10.45 13.13 4.72
CA GLN A 102 -11.91 12.99 4.89
C GLN A 102 -12.29 12.19 6.15
N HIS A 103 -11.34 11.56 6.80
CA HIS A 103 -11.54 10.74 7.99
C HIS A 103 -11.02 11.44 9.25
N THR A 104 -11.76 11.28 10.35
CA THR A 104 -11.26 11.68 11.67
C THR A 104 -10.31 10.62 12.19
N LEU A 105 -9.03 10.93 12.26
CA LEU A 105 -7.98 10.02 12.69
C LEU A 105 -7.43 10.45 14.06
N ARG A 106 -7.19 9.49 14.95
CA ARG A 106 -6.63 9.74 16.27
C ARG A 106 -5.15 10.12 16.21
N LEU A 107 -4.38 9.42 15.37
CA LEU A 107 -2.96 9.69 15.15
C LEU A 107 -2.74 10.46 13.85
N PRO A 108 -1.69 11.30 13.80
CA PRO A 108 -1.28 11.90 12.55
C PRO A 108 -0.80 10.85 11.56
N VAL A 109 -1.12 11.07 10.29
CA VAL A 109 -0.69 10.24 9.18
C VAL A 109 0.12 11.08 8.21
N ASP A 110 1.39 10.71 8.06
CA ASP A 110 2.32 11.34 7.13
C ASP A 110 2.21 10.66 5.77
N VAL A 111 1.47 11.27 4.84
CA VAL A 111 1.35 10.78 3.45
C VAL A 111 2.31 11.54 2.55
N THR A 112 3.27 10.84 1.97
CA THR A 112 4.33 11.49 1.19
C THR A 112 4.86 10.59 0.07
N HIS A 113 5.55 11.15 -0.91
CA HIS A 113 6.36 10.37 -1.82
C HIS A 113 7.80 10.23 -1.29
N PHE A 114 8.48 9.17 -1.69
CA PHE A 114 9.76 8.78 -1.10
C PHE A 114 10.79 9.92 -1.05
N HIS A 115 11.02 10.64 -2.15
CA HIS A 115 12.03 11.70 -2.17
C HIS A 115 11.67 12.92 -1.30
N ALA A 116 10.37 13.21 -1.08
CA ALA A 116 9.98 14.25 -0.13
C ALA A 116 10.23 13.80 1.32
N TRP A 117 9.99 12.53 1.63
CA TRP A 117 10.33 11.96 2.92
C TRP A 117 11.86 11.99 3.17
N CYS A 118 12.67 11.60 2.16
CA CYS A 118 14.14 11.74 2.24
C CYS A 118 14.58 13.16 2.56
N TYR A 119 14.00 14.12 1.82
CA TYR A 119 14.29 15.53 2.04
C TYR A 119 13.93 15.97 3.46
N GLN A 120 12.78 15.60 3.97
CA GLN A 120 12.33 15.93 5.33
C GLN A 120 13.29 15.35 6.39
N GLN A 121 13.66 14.06 6.27
CA GLN A 121 14.58 13.39 7.18
C GLN A 121 15.94 14.07 7.20
N LEU A 122 16.52 14.32 6.04
CA LEU A 122 17.83 14.95 5.94
C LEU A 122 17.82 16.42 6.41
N ASN A 123 16.77 17.16 6.08
CA ASN A 123 16.62 18.55 6.49
C ASN A 123 16.50 18.69 8.01
N ALA A 124 15.73 17.83 8.66
CA ALA A 124 15.58 17.80 10.13
C ALA A 124 16.92 17.59 10.84
N HIS A 125 17.85 16.85 10.24
CA HIS A 125 19.16 16.55 10.79
C HIS A 125 20.30 17.41 10.19
N ARG A 126 19.98 18.42 9.36
CA ARG A 126 20.96 19.31 8.69
C ARG A 126 21.97 18.55 7.82
N ARG A 127 21.53 17.48 7.16
CA ARG A 127 22.35 16.61 6.31
C ARG A 127 22.00 16.70 4.83
N LEU A 128 21.26 17.74 4.41
CA LEU A 128 20.94 17.94 3.01
C LEU A 128 22.22 18.20 2.19
N PRO A 129 22.41 17.52 1.06
CA PRO A 129 23.52 17.82 0.16
C PRO A 129 23.33 19.17 -0.53
N PRO A 130 24.40 19.76 -1.07
CA PRO A 130 24.29 20.99 -1.84
C PRO A 130 23.45 20.78 -3.10
N ARG A 131 22.68 21.79 -3.49
CA ARG A 131 21.87 21.74 -4.72
C ARG A 131 22.78 21.63 -5.95
N SER A 132 22.57 20.59 -6.75
CA SER A 132 23.33 20.26 -7.96
C SER A 132 22.43 19.60 -9.00
N LYS A 133 22.96 19.34 -10.20
CA LYS A 133 22.24 18.58 -11.23
C LYS A 133 21.88 17.16 -10.75
N ASN A 134 22.69 16.56 -9.89
CA ASN A 134 22.52 15.22 -9.34
C ASN A 134 21.94 15.25 -7.91
N PHE A 135 21.18 16.29 -7.56
CA PHE A 135 20.70 16.49 -6.19
C PHE A 135 19.92 15.30 -5.64
N ILE A 136 19.08 14.65 -6.45
CA ILE A 136 18.27 13.49 -6.03
C ILE A 136 19.19 12.33 -5.64
N GLU A 137 20.14 11.96 -6.48
CA GLU A 137 21.09 10.88 -6.22
C GLU A 137 21.94 11.15 -4.96
N LEU A 138 22.44 12.38 -4.83
CA LEU A 138 23.18 12.79 -3.63
C LEU A 138 22.32 12.72 -2.37
N MET A 139 21.04 13.06 -2.46
CA MET A 139 20.09 12.98 -1.35
C MET A 139 19.82 11.53 -0.96
N GLU A 140 19.65 10.62 -1.91
CA GLU A 140 19.48 9.19 -1.66
C GLU A 140 20.70 8.59 -0.95
N ASN A 141 21.91 8.90 -1.44
CA ASN A 141 23.15 8.46 -0.82
C ASN A 141 23.32 9.05 0.59
N ALA A 142 23.04 10.35 0.76
CA ALA A 142 23.10 11.00 2.06
C ALA A 142 22.12 10.40 3.06
N LEU A 143 20.92 9.98 2.62
CA LEU A 143 19.94 9.28 3.47
C LEU A 143 20.52 7.95 3.99
N THR A 144 21.10 7.15 3.10
CA THR A 144 21.69 5.84 3.46
C THR A 144 22.81 6.02 4.46
N VAL A 145 23.75 6.94 4.19
CA VAL A 145 24.86 7.24 5.10
C VAL A 145 24.35 7.74 6.46
N ALA A 146 23.43 8.71 6.47
CA ALA A 146 22.89 9.27 7.71
C ALA A 146 22.13 8.21 8.55
N PHE A 147 21.52 7.23 7.90
CA PHE A 147 20.87 6.11 8.57
C PHE A 147 21.90 5.12 9.14
N GLU A 148 22.92 4.77 8.40
CA GLU A 148 24.02 3.88 8.85
C GLU A 148 24.83 4.48 10.00
N GLU A 149 25.04 5.80 9.97
CA GLU A 149 25.67 6.55 11.08
C GLU A 149 24.76 6.69 12.32
N GLY A 150 23.51 6.26 12.26
CA GLY A 150 22.53 6.40 13.34
C GLY A 150 22.05 7.84 13.60
N VAL A 151 22.31 8.77 12.66
CA VAL A 151 21.81 10.16 12.71
C VAL A 151 20.30 10.16 12.51
N ILE A 152 19.81 9.41 11.50
CA ILE A 152 18.40 9.13 11.29
C ILE A 152 18.07 7.86 12.09
N LYS A 153 17.24 8.01 13.10
CA LYS A 153 16.88 6.88 13.96
C LYS A 153 15.84 5.98 13.31
N SER A 154 15.90 4.70 13.63
CA SER A 154 14.82 3.73 13.38
C SER A 154 13.61 4.00 14.30
N GLU A 155 12.53 3.26 14.10
CA GLU A 155 11.37 3.21 15.01
C GLU A 155 10.67 4.57 15.22
N GLN A 156 10.59 5.37 14.16
CA GLN A 156 9.96 6.70 14.23
C GLN A 156 8.42 6.64 14.12
N TYR A 157 7.86 5.55 13.61
CA TYR A 157 6.44 5.41 13.29
C TYR A 157 5.83 4.18 13.97
N SER A 158 4.55 4.23 14.30
CA SER A 158 3.82 3.05 14.75
C SER A 158 3.61 2.05 13.62
N ALA A 159 3.50 2.54 12.38
CA ALA A 159 3.39 1.69 11.21
C ALA A 159 3.95 2.39 9.95
N VAL A 160 4.39 1.60 8.98
CA VAL A 160 4.81 2.05 7.65
C VAL A 160 4.02 1.30 6.58
N LEU A 161 3.37 2.04 5.70
CA LEU A 161 2.61 1.49 4.57
C LEU A 161 3.23 1.97 3.27
N ILE A 162 3.60 1.02 2.40
CA ILE A 162 4.31 1.29 1.15
C ILE A 162 3.41 0.87 -0.01
N ASP A 163 3.06 1.82 -0.88
CA ASP A 163 2.34 1.53 -2.13
C ASP A 163 3.28 1.61 -3.34
N GLU A 164 2.96 0.84 -4.38
CA GLU A 164 3.80 0.70 -5.59
C GLU A 164 5.25 0.30 -5.27
N GLY A 165 5.41 -0.65 -4.36
CA GLY A 165 6.71 -1.05 -3.81
C GLY A 165 7.73 -1.57 -4.84
N HIS A 166 7.28 -1.97 -6.04
CA HIS A 166 8.14 -2.38 -7.14
C HIS A 166 8.97 -1.24 -7.75
N ASP A 167 8.59 0.03 -7.49
CA ASP A 167 9.34 1.21 -7.92
C ASP A 167 10.47 1.60 -6.94
N PHE A 168 10.55 0.93 -5.78
CA PHE A 168 11.52 1.26 -4.75
C PHE A 168 12.83 0.49 -4.92
N LYS A 169 13.95 1.18 -4.69
CA LYS A 169 15.26 0.54 -4.61
C LYS A 169 15.40 -0.31 -3.33
N PRO A 170 16.14 -1.43 -3.36
CA PRO A 170 16.35 -2.27 -2.18
C PRO A 170 16.88 -1.52 -0.96
N GLU A 171 17.80 -0.57 -1.17
CA GLU A 171 18.40 0.24 -0.11
C GLU A 171 17.37 1.09 0.63
N TRP A 172 16.41 1.65 -0.09
CA TRP A 172 15.32 2.44 0.50
C TRP A 172 14.38 1.59 1.33
N LEU A 173 14.06 0.39 0.83
CA LEU A 173 13.18 -0.56 1.54
C LEU A 173 13.83 -1.04 2.84
N ARG A 174 15.17 -1.27 2.87
CA ARG A 174 15.87 -1.61 4.12
C ARG A 174 15.76 -0.54 5.18
N ILE A 175 15.80 0.73 4.78
CA ILE A 175 15.59 1.86 5.71
C ILE A 175 14.13 1.89 6.18
N LEU A 176 13.17 1.85 5.24
CA LEU A 176 11.75 1.90 5.55
C LEU A 176 11.29 0.72 6.43
N ALA A 177 11.87 -0.47 6.23
CA ALA A 177 11.56 -1.65 7.02
C ALA A 177 11.97 -1.53 8.51
N LYS A 178 12.88 -0.61 8.83
CA LYS A 178 13.35 -0.33 10.20
C LYS A 178 12.65 0.88 10.85
N MET A 179 11.76 1.54 10.12
CA MET A 179 11.03 2.71 10.62
C MET A 179 9.84 2.39 11.54
N PRO A 180 9.12 1.26 11.40
CA PRO A 180 8.10 0.88 12.38
C PRO A 180 8.74 0.62 13.75
N ASP A 181 7.99 0.92 14.83
CA ASP A 181 8.46 0.60 16.17
C ASP A 181 8.47 -0.93 16.40
N ASN A 182 9.28 -1.36 17.39
CA ASN A 182 9.48 -2.78 17.65
C ASN A 182 8.27 -3.46 18.28
N LYS A 183 7.30 -2.70 18.82
CA LYS A 183 6.17 -3.28 19.55
C LYS A 183 5.34 -4.19 18.65
N ASP A 184 4.91 -3.67 17.51
CA ASP A 184 4.08 -4.41 16.54
C ASP A 184 4.78 -4.61 15.21
N SER A 185 5.85 -3.85 14.95
CA SER A 185 6.62 -3.85 13.70
C SER A 185 5.70 -3.82 12.47
N ALA A 186 4.65 -2.97 12.52
CA ALA A 186 3.59 -2.96 11.53
C ALA A 186 4.07 -2.36 10.21
N LEU A 187 4.30 -3.21 9.22
CA LEU A 187 4.66 -2.82 7.87
C LEU A 187 3.73 -3.48 6.85
N LEU A 188 3.17 -2.67 5.95
CA LEU A 188 2.42 -3.16 4.80
C LEU A 188 3.15 -2.78 3.51
N PHE A 189 3.50 -3.79 2.70
CA PHE A 189 4.18 -3.62 1.42
C PHE A 189 3.28 -4.09 0.28
N LEU A 190 2.91 -3.16 -0.59
CA LEU A 190 2.07 -3.43 -1.75
C LEU A 190 2.85 -3.30 -3.04
N TYR A 191 2.67 -4.25 -3.97
CA TYR A 191 3.27 -4.15 -5.31
C TYR A 191 2.42 -4.85 -6.37
N ASP A 192 2.63 -4.48 -7.65
CA ASP A 192 1.95 -5.08 -8.80
C ASP A 192 2.76 -6.23 -9.40
N ASP A 193 2.05 -7.35 -9.69
CA ASP A 193 2.63 -8.49 -10.42
C ASP A 193 2.63 -8.30 -11.94
N ALA A 194 1.80 -7.40 -12.46
CA ALA A 194 1.50 -7.29 -13.89
C ALA A 194 2.72 -6.94 -14.77
N GLN A 195 3.76 -6.35 -14.20
CA GLN A 195 5.00 -6.12 -14.93
C GLN A 195 5.80 -7.41 -15.20
N SER A 196 5.57 -8.49 -14.44
CA SER A 196 6.23 -9.77 -14.63
C SER A 196 5.69 -10.57 -15.82
N ILE A 197 4.41 -10.38 -16.18
CA ILE A 197 3.74 -11.13 -17.24
C ILE A 197 4.23 -10.70 -18.63
N TYR A 198 4.50 -9.39 -18.83
CA TYR A 198 4.92 -8.85 -20.14
C TYR A 198 6.43 -8.86 -20.38
N GLN A 199 7.28 -8.89 -19.33
CA GLN A 199 8.72 -8.72 -19.49
C GLN A 199 9.58 -9.95 -19.15
N LYS A 200 9.04 -11.12 -18.78
CA LYS A 200 9.80 -12.26 -18.25
C LYS A 200 10.75 -11.90 -17.07
N LYS A 201 10.61 -10.72 -16.49
CA LYS A 201 11.34 -10.29 -15.31
C LYS A 201 10.48 -10.57 -14.08
N LYS A 202 11.11 -10.90 -12.96
CA LYS A 202 10.42 -10.99 -11.66
C LYS A 202 9.86 -9.59 -11.32
N ALA A 203 8.68 -9.54 -10.71
CA ALA A 203 8.07 -8.29 -10.27
C ALA A 203 8.99 -7.48 -9.33
N LEU A 204 9.86 -8.18 -8.61
CA LEU A 204 10.91 -7.62 -7.77
C LEU A 204 12.26 -8.21 -8.16
N ASP A 205 13.26 -7.36 -8.37
CA ASP A 205 14.66 -7.77 -8.65
C ASP A 205 15.39 -8.24 -7.37
N PHE A 206 14.72 -8.30 -6.24
CA PHE A 206 15.25 -8.67 -4.93
C PHE A 206 14.29 -9.64 -4.18
N THR A 207 14.77 -10.25 -3.12
CA THR A 207 13.92 -11.01 -2.21
C THR A 207 13.46 -10.13 -1.05
N LEU A 208 12.23 -10.33 -0.56
CA LEU A 208 11.70 -9.56 0.57
C LEU A 208 12.60 -9.64 1.82
N SER A 209 13.17 -10.82 2.08
CA SER A 209 14.10 -11.02 3.19
C SER A 209 15.42 -10.25 3.04
N SER A 210 15.89 -10.01 1.80
CA SER A 210 17.12 -9.23 1.56
C SER A 210 16.97 -7.73 1.83
N VAL A 211 15.73 -7.27 1.96
CA VAL A 211 15.39 -5.89 2.30
C VAL A 211 14.73 -5.77 3.69
N ASP A 212 14.97 -6.74 4.57
CA ASP A 212 14.47 -6.79 5.95
C ASP A 212 12.92 -6.86 6.08
N ILE A 213 12.20 -7.17 5.00
CA ILE A 213 10.74 -7.39 5.03
C ILE A 213 10.45 -8.84 5.43
N LYS A 214 10.05 -9.05 6.68
CA LYS A 214 9.83 -10.36 7.30
C LYS A 214 8.37 -10.81 7.14
N ALA A 215 7.93 -11.04 5.91
CA ALA A 215 6.54 -11.41 5.60
C ALA A 215 6.36 -12.90 5.26
N GLN A 216 7.24 -13.79 5.73
CA GLN A 216 7.13 -15.21 5.47
C GLN A 216 5.82 -15.77 6.05
N GLY A 217 5.01 -16.43 5.21
CA GLY A 217 3.67 -16.90 5.58
C GLY A 217 2.63 -15.80 5.77
N ARG A 218 2.96 -14.54 5.41
CA ARG A 218 2.10 -13.35 5.59
C ARG A 218 1.95 -12.56 4.29
N THR A 219 1.92 -13.27 3.17
CA THR A 219 1.72 -12.72 1.84
C THR A 219 0.32 -13.07 1.34
N THR A 220 -0.40 -12.08 0.84
CA THR A 220 -1.72 -12.23 0.25
C THR A 220 -1.65 -11.89 -1.24
N ILE A 221 -2.23 -12.74 -2.08
CA ILE A 221 -2.30 -12.54 -3.53
C ILE A 221 -3.71 -12.09 -3.89
N LEU A 222 -3.80 -10.99 -4.66
CA LEU A 222 -5.05 -10.50 -5.22
C LEU A 222 -5.08 -10.80 -6.72
N ASP A 223 -5.88 -11.78 -7.08
CA ASP A 223 -6.01 -12.29 -8.46
C ASP A 223 -7.17 -11.67 -9.25
N THR A 224 -8.03 -10.93 -8.58
CA THR A 224 -9.23 -10.35 -9.19
C THR A 224 -8.99 -8.89 -9.59
N ASN A 225 -9.16 -8.60 -10.90
CA ASN A 225 -9.13 -7.23 -11.41
C ASN A 225 -10.55 -6.64 -11.43
N TYR A 226 -10.74 -5.56 -10.68
CA TYR A 226 -12.03 -4.87 -10.60
C TYR A 226 -12.13 -3.63 -11.51
N ARG A 227 -11.01 -3.18 -12.06
CA ARG A 227 -10.96 -1.96 -12.90
C ARG A 227 -11.32 -2.22 -14.34
N ASN A 228 -10.96 -3.38 -14.87
CA ASN A 228 -11.11 -3.72 -16.28
C ASN A 228 -12.02 -4.93 -16.46
N THR A 229 -12.86 -4.91 -17.51
CA THR A 229 -13.62 -6.09 -17.89
C THR A 229 -12.69 -7.18 -18.46
N ARG A 230 -13.12 -8.44 -18.39
CA ARG A 230 -12.37 -9.58 -18.94
C ARG A 230 -12.03 -9.40 -20.43
N GLN A 231 -12.90 -8.72 -21.17
CA GLN A 231 -12.69 -8.40 -22.58
C GLN A 231 -11.52 -7.43 -22.80
N ILE A 232 -11.39 -6.38 -21.97
CA ILE A 232 -10.27 -5.44 -22.03
C ILE A 232 -8.95 -6.13 -21.69
N LEU A 233 -8.95 -7.04 -20.70
CA LEU A 233 -7.76 -7.81 -20.33
C LEU A 233 -7.26 -8.79 -21.40
N HIS A 234 -8.15 -9.20 -22.32
CA HIS A 234 -7.78 -10.06 -23.46
C HIS A 234 -7.11 -9.29 -24.62
N PHE A 235 -7.26 -7.98 -24.67
CA PHE A 235 -6.67 -7.11 -25.70
C PHE A 235 -5.40 -6.38 -25.25
N ALA A 236 -5.04 -6.45 -23.96
CA ALA A 236 -3.84 -5.83 -23.40
C ALA A 236 -2.68 -6.83 -23.30
#